data_d692dc8282caab28a8857bf92b58389c
#
_entry.id   d692dc8282caab28a8857bf92b58389c
#
_cell.length_a   1.000
_cell.length_b   1.000
_cell.length_c   1.000
_cell.angle_alpha   90.00
_cell.angle_beta   90.00
_cell.angle_gamma   90.00
#
_symmetry.space_group_name_H-M   'P 1'
#
loop_
_entity.id
_entity.type
_entity.pdbx_description
1 polymer ?
#
loop_
_entity_poly.entity_id
_entity_poly.type
_entity_poly.pdbx_seq_one_letter_code
_entity_poly.pdbx_strand_id
1 'polypeptide(L)'
;MSASRPRTWGRGARMPLETAAPAGAPAATAAPAKPALELIDVRASYGRIEVLHGVDLAVPRGSVVALLGPNGAGKTTTIRVASGLLKPESGCLHIAGKHLNGASPEDLSRAGVCTIPEGRGIFPNLTVLENLELITYAGVRFSDVRERVFGLFPRLEERRKQLAGTLSGGEQQMLALARAVATDPGLLLLDEISMGLAPKIVEELYRIVGDIAKTGVAILLVEQFAAMALSVADFAALMVQGRVRTVGEPADVERQLQHAYFGGAA
;
A
#
# COMPACT_ATOMS: atom_id res chain seq x y z
N MET A 1 35.15 5.88 -0.53
CA MET A 1 33.97 6.77 -0.45
C MET A 1 33.27 6.72 -1.80
N SER A 2 32.27 5.83 -1.94
CA SER A 2 31.51 5.65 -3.18
C SER A 2 30.11 6.18 -2.94
N ALA A 3 29.76 7.27 -3.61
CA ALA A 3 28.45 7.88 -3.58
C ALA A 3 27.48 7.02 -4.40
N SER A 4 26.52 6.41 -3.77
CA SER A 4 25.42 5.71 -4.42
C SER A 4 24.49 6.72 -5.09
N ARG A 5 24.33 6.62 -6.40
CA ARG A 5 23.38 7.40 -7.20
C ARG A 5 21.96 6.88 -6.99
N PRO A 6 20.95 7.73 -6.87
CA PRO A 6 19.55 7.30 -6.85
C PRO A 6 19.17 6.72 -8.22
N ARG A 7 18.56 5.54 -8.22
CA ARG A 7 17.99 4.94 -9.44
C ARG A 7 16.63 5.55 -9.72
N THR A 8 16.54 6.27 -10.84
CA THR A 8 15.29 6.75 -11.39
C THR A 8 14.68 5.68 -12.29
N TRP A 9 13.42 5.39 -12.13
CA TRP A 9 12.63 4.54 -13.02
C TRP A 9 12.40 5.30 -14.35
N GLY A 10 13.24 5.03 -15.35
CA GLY A 10 13.14 5.65 -16.66
C GLY A 10 12.48 4.73 -17.67
N ARG A 11 11.43 5.22 -18.34
CA ARG A 11 10.85 4.58 -19.53
C ARG A 11 11.89 4.58 -20.65
N GLY A 12 12.07 3.43 -21.31
CA GLY A 12 12.80 3.32 -22.58
C GLY A 12 12.01 3.98 -23.71
N ALA A 13 12.34 5.21 -24.06
CA ALA A 13 11.85 5.88 -25.25
C ALA A 13 12.99 6.03 -26.26
N ARG A 14 12.78 5.54 -27.49
CA ARG A 14 13.64 5.81 -28.65
C ARG A 14 13.47 7.26 -29.08
N MET A 15 14.58 7.94 -29.25
CA MET A 15 14.61 9.30 -29.84
C MET A 15 14.34 9.30 -31.35
N PRO A 16 13.65 10.32 -31.86
CA PRO A 16 13.85 10.85 -33.20
C PRO A 16 14.64 12.16 -33.17
N LEU A 17 15.33 12.41 -34.28
CA LEU A 17 16.27 13.47 -34.59
C LEU A 17 15.67 14.88 -34.59
N GLU A 18 16.57 15.82 -34.36
CA GLU A 18 16.47 17.28 -34.30
C GLU A 18 15.63 17.98 -35.37
N THR A 19 14.93 19.03 -34.93
CA THR A 19 14.85 20.30 -35.65
C THR A 19 14.81 21.47 -34.66
N ALA A 20 15.49 22.58 -35.00
CA ALA A 20 15.93 23.69 -34.16
C ALA A 20 14.81 24.64 -33.71
N ALA A 21 14.97 25.14 -32.52
CA ALA A 21 14.62 26.31 -31.70
C ALA A 21 13.61 27.40 -32.20
N PRO A 22 12.96 28.18 -31.24
CA PRO A 22 13.67 29.20 -30.50
C PRO A 22 13.37 29.28 -28.98
N ALA A 23 14.21 30.05 -28.31
CA ALA A 23 14.34 30.20 -26.87
C ALA A 23 13.08 30.75 -26.17
N GLY A 24 12.55 29.94 -25.24
CA GLY A 24 11.70 30.36 -24.15
C GLY A 24 12.36 29.86 -22.85
N ALA A 25 12.44 30.70 -21.81
CA ALA A 25 13.08 30.38 -20.55
C ALA A 25 12.60 29.06 -19.98
N PRO A 26 13.47 28.20 -19.41
CA PRO A 26 13.05 26.93 -18.85
C PRO A 26 12.21 27.21 -17.60
N ALA A 27 10.94 26.79 -17.65
CA ALA A 27 10.14 26.61 -16.45
C ALA A 27 10.94 25.68 -15.52
N ALA A 28 11.18 26.11 -14.29
CA ALA A 28 11.86 25.32 -13.28
C ALA A 28 11.18 23.97 -13.19
N THR A 29 11.86 22.93 -13.61
CA THR A 29 11.41 21.54 -13.44
C THR A 29 11.34 21.27 -11.96
N ALA A 30 10.14 21.24 -11.41
CA ALA A 30 9.92 20.86 -10.03
C ALA A 30 10.59 19.50 -9.80
N ALA A 31 11.43 19.40 -8.79
CA ALA A 31 12.06 18.14 -8.43
C ALA A 31 10.96 17.08 -8.27
N PRO A 32 11.14 15.84 -8.77
CA PRO A 32 10.13 14.81 -8.70
C PRO A 32 9.70 14.62 -7.25
N ALA A 33 8.40 14.64 -7.01
CA ALA A 33 7.84 14.50 -5.68
C ALA A 33 8.34 13.19 -5.05
N LYS A 34 8.84 13.28 -3.81
CA LYS A 34 9.32 12.10 -3.08
C LYS A 34 8.19 11.09 -2.91
N PRO A 35 8.44 9.77 -3.09
CA PRO A 35 7.44 8.73 -2.90
C PRO A 35 6.92 8.74 -1.45
N ALA A 36 5.71 8.21 -1.26
CA ALA A 36 5.13 8.05 0.07
C ALA A 36 5.87 6.98 0.87
N LEU A 37 6.25 5.87 0.22
CA LEU A 37 7.12 4.81 0.75
C LEU A 37 8.27 4.57 -0.21
N GLU A 38 9.47 4.39 0.32
CA GLU A 38 10.62 3.90 -0.42
C GLU A 38 11.45 2.95 0.45
N LEU A 39 11.63 1.74 -0.04
CA LEU A 39 12.52 0.71 0.49
C LEU A 39 13.72 0.62 -0.45
N ILE A 40 14.94 0.65 0.10
CA ILE A 40 16.20 0.59 -0.65
C ILE A 40 17.07 -0.50 -0.06
N ASP A 41 17.34 -1.56 -0.82
CA ASP A 41 18.14 -2.74 -0.44
C ASP A 41 17.78 -3.28 0.95
N VAL A 42 16.49 -3.34 1.25
CA VAL A 42 16.01 -3.74 2.59
C VAL A 42 16.18 -5.23 2.80
N ARG A 43 16.88 -5.59 3.89
CA ARG A 43 17.03 -6.96 4.39
C ARG A 43 16.41 -7.08 5.77
N ALA A 44 15.72 -8.18 5.99
CA ALA A 44 15.07 -8.44 7.26
C ALA A 44 14.97 -9.95 7.55
N SER A 45 15.06 -10.30 8.83
CA SER A 45 15.08 -11.68 9.31
C SER A 45 14.14 -11.89 10.49
N TYR A 46 13.70 -13.12 10.68
CA TYR A 46 13.12 -13.61 11.93
C TYR A 46 14.14 -14.52 12.62
N GLY A 47 14.83 -13.99 13.61
CA GLY A 47 15.93 -14.69 14.27
C GLY A 47 17.07 -14.95 13.29
N ARG A 48 17.32 -16.22 12.94
CA ARG A 48 18.39 -16.61 12.00
C ARG A 48 17.91 -16.79 10.55
N ILE A 49 16.63 -16.60 10.30
CA ILE A 49 16.05 -16.84 8.96
C ILE A 49 15.86 -15.50 8.27
N GLU A 50 16.73 -15.21 7.29
CA GLU A 50 16.59 -14.05 6.42
C GLU A 50 15.39 -14.29 5.46
N VAL A 51 14.48 -13.34 5.40
CA VAL A 51 13.25 -13.39 4.59
C VAL A 51 13.27 -12.33 3.50
N LEU A 52 13.80 -11.14 3.77
CA LEU A 52 13.98 -10.10 2.77
C LEU A 52 15.45 -10.01 2.38
N HIS A 53 15.74 -10.15 1.11
CA HIS A 53 17.10 -10.28 0.55
C HIS A 53 17.50 -9.09 -0.32
N GLY A 54 17.30 -7.86 0.16
CA GLY A 54 17.56 -6.65 -0.61
C GLY A 54 16.34 -6.26 -1.44
N VAL A 55 15.31 -5.74 -0.77
CA VAL A 55 14.06 -5.29 -1.38
C VAL A 55 14.18 -3.83 -1.75
N ASP A 56 14.01 -3.55 -3.06
CA ASP A 56 13.82 -2.22 -3.62
C ASP A 56 12.35 -2.07 -4.03
N LEU A 57 11.62 -1.14 -3.40
CA LEU A 57 10.21 -0.89 -3.69
C LEU A 57 9.88 0.57 -3.40
N ALA A 58 9.16 1.22 -4.31
CA ALA A 58 8.63 2.56 -4.10
C ALA A 58 7.12 2.62 -4.31
N VAL A 59 6.43 3.38 -3.47
CA VAL A 59 5.00 3.71 -3.63
C VAL A 59 4.89 5.21 -3.86
N PRO A 60 4.57 5.64 -5.10
CA PRO A 60 4.35 7.04 -5.40
C PRO A 60 3.16 7.59 -4.63
N ARG A 61 3.12 8.92 -4.41
CA ARG A 61 1.97 9.57 -3.76
C ARG A 61 0.72 9.44 -4.63
N GLY A 62 -0.42 9.15 -3.99
CA GLY A 62 -1.71 9.05 -4.69
C GLY A 62 -1.79 7.89 -5.67
N SER A 63 -0.93 6.87 -5.52
CA SER A 63 -0.92 5.70 -6.40
C SER A 63 -1.17 4.43 -5.60
N VAL A 64 -1.76 3.45 -6.25
CA VAL A 64 -1.88 2.07 -5.77
C VAL A 64 -0.75 1.23 -6.36
N VAL A 65 0.08 0.65 -5.49
CA VAL A 65 1.11 -0.33 -5.88
C VAL A 65 0.69 -1.70 -5.36
N ALA A 66 0.46 -2.65 -6.26
CA ALA A 66 0.17 -4.04 -5.90
C ALA A 66 1.47 -4.84 -5.76
N LEU A 67 1.76 -5.37 -4.58
CA LEU A 67 2.86 -6.31 -4.33
C LEU A 67 2.32 -7.74 -4.36
N LEU A 68 2.65 -8.45 -5.42
CA LEU A 68 2.15 -9.77 -5.74
C LEU A 68 3.24 -10.83 -5.60
N GLY A 69 2.84 -12.07 -5.38
CA GLY A 69 3.78 -13.19 -5.31
C GLY A 69 3.21 -14.37 -4.54
N PRO A 70 3.86 -15.55 -4.61
CA PRO A 70 3.42 -16.74 -3.91
C PRO A 70 3.48 -16.57 -2.38
N ASN A 71 2.82 -17.49 -1.67
CA ASN A 71 2.94 -17.56 -0.21
C ASN A 71 4.39 -17.80 0.18
N GLY A 72 4.84 -17.11 1.25
CA GLY A 72 6.23 -17.15 1.69
C GLY A 72 7.20 -16.31 0.86
N ALA A 73 6.73 -15.55 -0.14
CA ALA A 73 7.61 -14.67 -0.94
C ALA A 73 8.21 -13.49 -0.15
N GLY A 74 7.68 -13.16 1.04
CA GLY A 74 8.14 -12.05 1.86
C GLY A 74 7.19 -10.83 1.88
N LYS A 75 6.00 -10.93 1.28
CA LYS A 75 5.03 -9.82 1.14
C LYS A 75 4.63 -9.22 2.50
N THR A 76 4.08 -10.04 3.41
CA THR A 76 3.72 -9.62 4.77
C THR A 76 4.93 -9.11 5.55
N THR A 77 6.13 -9.68 5.33
CA THR A 77 7.36 -9.19 5.95
C THR A 77 7.72 -7.79 5.46
N THR A 78 7.49 -7.49 4.18
CA THR A 78 7.67 -6.15 3.62
C THR A 78 6.72 -5.14 4.28
N ILE A 79 5.43 -5.50 4.48
CA ILE A 79 4.49 -4.66 5.24
C ILE A 79 4.96 -4.47 6.68
N ARG A 80 5.43 -5.52 7.35
CA ARG A 80 5.92 -5.43 8.74
C ARG A 80 7.12 -4.49 8.88
N VAL A 81 8.00 -4.46 7.89
CA VAL A 81 9.09 -3.48 7.85
C VAL A 81 8.54 -2.08 7.61
N ALA A 82 7.66 -1.90 6.62
CA ALA A 82 7.08 -0.60 6.28
C ALA A 82 6.20 -0.02 7.39
N SER A 83 5.65 -0.86 8.28
CA SER A 83 4.83 -0.47 9.44
C SER A 83 5.61 -0.38 10.77
N GLY A 84 6.93 -0.65 10.76
CA GLY A 84 7.77 -0.63 11.96
C GLY A 84 7.59 -1.82 12.90
N LEU A 85 6.79 -2.83 12.51
CA LEU A 85 6.62 -4.06 13.28
C LEU A 85 7.83 -5.00 13.19
N LEU A 86 8.68 -4.81 12.18
CA LEU A 86 9.93 -5.51 12.03
C LEU A 86 11.03 -4.52 11.63
N LYS A 87 12.09 -4.47 12.42
CA LYS A 87 13.24 -3.62 12.11
C LYS A 87 14.08 -4.24 10.99
N PRO A 88 14.43 -3.49 9.92
CA PRO A 88 15.35 -3.99 8.91
C PRO A 88 16.76 -4.16 9.49
N GLU A 89 17.47 -5.21 9.06
CA GLU A 89 18.88 -5.45 9.42
C GLU A 89 19.80 -4.53 8.63
N SER A 90 19.47 -4.28 7.37
CA SER A 90 20.19 -3.34 6.49
C SER A 90 19.24 -2.73 5.46
N GLY A 91 19.76 -1.77 4.70
CA GLY A 91 18.98 -0.99 3.74
C GLY A 91 18.29 0.21 4.41
N CYS A 92 17.41 0.87 3.66
CA CYS A 92 16.77 2.11 4.10
C CYS A 92 15.25 2.05 3.92
N LEU A 93 14.52 2.50 4.97
CA LEU A 93 13.11 2.80 4.93
C LEU A 93 12.92 4.31 4.92
N HIS A 94 12.24 4.85 3.90
CA HIS A 94 11.84 6.24 3.85
C HIS A 94 10.33 6.36 3.74
N ILE A 95 9.75 7.26 4.55
CA ILE A 95 8.36 7.67 4.46
C ILE A 95 8.33 9.16 4.09
N ALA A 96 7.70 9.48 2.97
CA ALA A 96 7.65 10.84 2.43
C ALA A 96 9.04 11.49 2.31
N GLY A 97 10.07 10.65 2.04
CA GLY A 97 11.48 11.04 1.92
C GLY A 97 12.22 11.27 3.23
N LYS A 98 11.62 10.96 4.39
CA LYS A 98 12.29 10.94 5.70
C LYS A 98 12.82 9.54 5.97
N HIS A 99 14.08 9.41 6.36
CA HIS A 99 14.67 8.15 6.78
C HIS A 99 14.15 7.74 8.16
N LEU A 100 13.51 6.56 8.26
CA LEU A 100 12.79 6.11 9.45
C LEU A 100 13.14 4.64 9.84
N ASN A 101 14.38 4.21 9.61
CA ASN A 101 14.83 2.89 10.03
C ASN A 101 14.68 2.71 11.54
N GLY A 102 13.99 1.63 11.94
CA GLY A 102 13.78 1.30 13.35
C GLY A 102 12.84 2.25 14.11
N ALA A 103 12.11 3.10 13.39
CA ALA A 103 10.99 3.84 13.97
C ALA A 103 9.93 2.87 14.52
N SER A 104 9.30 3.25 15.63
CA SER A 104 8.22 2.46 16.21
C SER A 104 6.95 2.55 15.33
N PRO A 105 6.00 1.60 15.45
CA PRO A 105 4.70 1.71 14.79
C PRO A 105 3.97 3.02 15.10
N GLU A 106 4.11 3.54 16.32
CA GLU A 106 3.52 4.81 16.75
C GLU A 106 4.15 5.98 16.01
N ASP A 107 5.47 5.98 15.82
CA ASP A 107 6.18 7.05 15.09
C ASP A 107 5.81 7.03 13.61
N LEU A 108 5.67 5.84 13.01
CA LEU A 108 5.21 5.69 11.63
C LEU A 108 3.74 6.11 11.48
N SER A 109 2.89 5.78 12.45
CA SER A 109 1.50 6.26 12.46
C SER A 109 1.44 7.80 12.53
N ARG A 110 2.26 8.45 13.37
CA ARG A 110 2.39 9.92 13.40
C ARG A 110 2.96 10.49 12.11
N ALA A 111 3.75 9.72 11.37
CA ALA A 111 4.24 10.08 10.04
C ALA A 111 3.20 9.87 8.92
N GLY A 112 1.97 9.44 9.26
CA GLY A 112 0.87 9.26 8.34
C GLY A 112 0.80 7.86 7.70
N VAL A 113 1.46 6.85 8.29
CA VAL A 113 1.33 5.46 7.85
C VAL A 113 0.19 4.79 8.62
N CYS A 114 -0.76 4.20 7.91
CA CYS A 114 -1.79 3.37 8.50
C CYS A 114 -1.74 1.96 7.90
N THR A 115 -1.87 0.93 8.74
CA THR A 115 -1.79 -0.46 8.31
C THR A 115 -3.08 -1.19 8.65
N ILE A 116 -3.64 -1.89 7.67
CA ILE A 116 -4.69 -2.88 7.90
C ILE A 116 -4.04 -4.25 7.75
N PRO A 117 -3.80 -4.95 8.86
CA PRO A 117 -3.25 -6.29 8.84
C PRO A 117 -4.31 -7.31 8.40
N GLU A 118 -3.88 -8.50 8.04
CA GLU A 118 -4.74 -9.66 7.98
C GLU A 118 -5.55 -9.80 9.29
N GLY A 119 -6.87 -10.02 9.19
CA GLY A 119 -7.72 -10.20 10.38
C GLY A 119 -8.54 -8.98 10.82
N ARG A 120 -8.65 -7.95 9.97
CA ARG A 120 -9.63 -6.85 10.01
C ARG A 120 -9.41 -5.73 11.03
N GLY A 121 -8.80 -5.93 12.19
CA GLY A 121 -8.48 -4.87 13.17
C GLY A 121 -9.65 -4.01 13.66
N ILE A 122 -10.85 -4.59 13.82
CA ILE A 122 -12.04 -3.94 14.36
C ILE A 122 -12.28 -4.33 15.81
N PHE A 123 -13.11 -3.57 16.54
CA PHE A 123 -13.58 -3.90 17.88
C PHE A 123 -14.98 -4.52 17.79
N PRO A 124 -15.13 -5.85 17.87
CA PRO A 124 -16.39 -6.56 17.58
C PRO A 124 -17.51 -6.24 18.56
N ASN A 125 -17.17 -5.90 19.80
CA ASN A 125 -18.11 -5.59 20.87
C ASN A 125 -18.58 -4.12 20.88
N LEU A 126 -18.05 -3.30 19.99
CA LEU A 126 -18.46 -1.93 19.78
C LEU A 126 -19.34 -1.83 18.52
N THR A 127 -20.23 -0.85 18.50
CA THR A 127 -21.00 -0.51 17.29
C THR A 127 -20.06 0.04 16.20
N VAL A 128 -20.54 0.11 14.96
CA VAL A 128 -19.84 0.75 13.86
C VAL A 128 -19.46 2.19 14.23
N LEU A 129 -20.39 2.94 14.82
CA LEU A 129 -20.19 4.31 15.23
C LEU A 129 -19.07 4.42 16.28
N GLU A 130 -19.13 3.62 17.35
CA GLU A 130 -18.12 3.61 18.40
C GLU A 130 -16.74 3.19 17.89
N ASN A 131 -16.67 2.25 16.93
CA ASN A 131 -15.43 1.90 16.25
C ASN A 131 -14.78 3.11 15.54
N LEU A 132 -15.60 4.00 14.96
CA LEU A 132 -15.15 5.22 14.31
C LEU A 132 -14.84 6.33 15.32
N GLU A 133 -15.60 6.43 16.41
CA GLU A 133 -15.37 7.40 17.49
C GLU A 133 -14.00 7.21 18.16
N LEU A 134 -13.50 5.97 18.25
CA LEU A 134 -12.17 5.70 18.79
C LEU A 134 -11.05 6.44 18.02
N ILE A 135 -11.27 6.80 16.76
CA ILE A 135 -10.29 7.55 15.97
C ILE A 135 -10.09 8.98 16.51
N THR A 136 -11.10 9.54 17.19
CA THR A 136 -11.01 10.89 17.76
C THR A 136 -9.94 11.02 18.83
N TYR A 137 -9.54 9.93 19.49
CA TYR A 137 -8.40 9.92 20.41
C TYR A 137 -7.06 10.27 19.73
N ALA A 138 -6.98 10.14 18.40
CA ALA A 138 -5.84 10.61 17.60
C ALA A 138 -5.91 12.13 17.29
N GLY A 139 -6.87 12.86 17.88
CA GLY A 139 -7.02 14.32 17.70
C GLY A 139 -7.87 14.72 16.48
N VAL A 140 -8.49 13.78 15.78
CA VAL A 140 -9.38 14.05 14.63
C VAL A 140 -10.79 14.37 15.13
N ARG A 141 -11.41 15.44 14.61
CA ARG A 141 -12.80 15.77 14.98
C ARG A 141 -13.77 14.74 14.42
N PHE A 142 -14.73 14.34 15.22
CA PHE A 142 -15.71 13.30 14.81
C PHE A 142 -16.57 13.73 13.61
N SER A 143 -16.86 15.04 13.46
CA SER A 143 -17.54 15.55 12.26
C SER A 143 -16.79 15.22 10.97
N ASP A 144 -15.47 15.39 10.98
CA ASP A 144 -14.60 15.17 9.83
C ASP A 144 -14.49 13.67 9.52
N VAL A 145 -14.45 12.83 10.57
CA VAL A 145 -14.50 11.37 10.46
C VAL A 145 -15.80 10.93 9.77
N ARG A 146 -16.96 11.46 10.23
CA ARG A 146 -18.26 11.10 9.66
C ARG A 146 -18.38 11.47 8.19
N GLU A 147 -18.03 12.70 7.84
CA GLU A 147 -18.12 13.20 6.47
C GLU A 147 -17.26 12.35 5.51
N ARG A 148 -16.00 12.13 5.88
CA ARG A 148 -15.04 11.35 5.07
C ARG A 148 -15.44 9.89 4.93
N VAL A 149 -15.84 9.26 6.04
CA VAL A 149 -16.12 7.82 6.07
C VAL A 149 -17.45 7.50 5.41
N PHE A 150 -18.52 8.18 5.76
CA PHE A 150 -19.84 7.78 5.27
C PHE A 150 -20.06 8.14 3.79
N GLY A 151 -19.30 9.11 3.26
CA GLY A 151 -19.24 9.36 1.82
C GLY A 151 -18.67 8.19 1.02
N LEU A 152 -17.65 7.51 1.58
CA LEU A 152 -17.02 6.34 0.94
C LEU A 152 -17.73 5.02 1.29
N PHE A 153 -18.36 4.92 2.46
CA PHE A 153 -18.96 3.70 3.02
C PHE A 153 -20.42 3.90 3.44
N PRO A 154 -21.35 4.20 2.52
CA PRO A 154 -22.74 4.50 2.88
C PRO A 154 -23.45 3.35 3.63
N ARG A 155 -23.08 2.08 3.33
CA ARG A 155 -23.61 0.92 4.05
C ARG A 155 -23.26 0.93 5.55
N LEU A 156 -22.12 1.47 5.93
CA LEU A 156 -21.72 1.60 7.32
C LEU A 156 -22.55 2.67 8.04
N GLU A 157 -22.98 3.72 7.34
CA GLU A 157 -23.88 4.72 7.90
C GLU A 157 -25.25 4.13 8.26
N GLU A 158 -25.82 3.33 7.35
CA GLU A 158 -27.09 2.64 7.58
C GLU A 158 -27.01 1.73 8.82
N ARG A 159 -25.85 1.12 9.06
CA ARG A 159 -25.60 0.16 10.14
C ARG A 159 -24.84 0.76 11.33
N ARG A 160 -24.76 2.08 11.45
CA ARG A 160 -23.91 2.76 12.44
C ARG A 160 -24.15 2.36 13.90
N LYS A 161 -25.37 1.90 14.23
CA LYS A 161 -25.76 1.42 15.58
C LYS A 161 -25.59 -0.09 15.77
N GLN A 162 -25.23 -0.83 14.71
CA GLN A 162 -25.05 -2.27 14.77
C GLN A 162 -23.69 -2.61 15.38
N LEU A 163 -23.63 -3.67 16.20
CA LEU A 163 -22.38 -4.21 16.73
C LEU A 163 -21.49 -4.71 15.58
N ALA A 164 -20.22 -4.30 15.56
CA ALA A 164 -19.29 -4.62 14.49
C ALA A 164 -19.07 -6.14 14.33
N GLY A 165 -19.11 -6.89 15.43
CA GLY A 165 -19.00 -8.35 15.39
C GLY A 165 -20.14 -9.07 14.71
N THR A 166 -21.31 -8.41 14.52
CA THR A 166 -22.49 -8.98 13.86
C THR A 166 -22.59 -8.62 12.38
N LEU A 167 -21.67 -7.79 11.88
CA LEU A 167 -21.55 -7.48 10.47
C LEU A 167 -21.06 -8.69 9.66
N SER A 168 -21.42 -8.75 8.38
CA SER A 168 -20.80 -9.70 7.45
C SER A 168 -19.29 -9.48 7.33
N GLY A 169 -18.54 -10.51 6.90
CA GLY A 169 -17.09 -10.41 6.75
C GLY A 169 -16.65 -9.24 5.88
N GLY A 170 -17.36 -8.96 4.79
CA GLY A 170 -17.07 -7.82 3.93
C GLY A 170 -17.36 -6.47 4.59
N GLU A 171 -18.46 -6.34 5.32
CA GLU A 171 -18.78 -5.12 6.08
C GLU A 171 -17.75 -4.86 7.19
N GLN A 172 -17.25 -5.92 7.84
CA GLN A 172 -16.17 -5.80 8.81
C GLN A 172 -14.88 -5.31 8.16
N GLN A 173 -14.57 -5.78 6.95
CA GLN A 173 -13.41 -5.31 6.18
C GLN A 173 -13.58 -3.85 5.74
N MET A 174 -14.79 -3.49 5.29
CA MET A 174 -15.13 -2.08 5.01
C MET A 174 -14.98 -1.19 6.25
N LEU A 175 -15.37 -1.68 7.43
CA LEU A 175 -15.19 -0.94 8.69
C LEU A 175 -13.70 -0.77 9.04
N ALA A 176 -12.87 -1.78 8.80
CA ALA A 176 -11.42 -1.67 8.98
C ALA A 176 -10.81 -0.60 8.06
N LEU A 177 -11.19 -0.60 6.76
CA LEU A 177 -10.79 0.45 5.81
C LEU A 177 -11.30 1.82 6.22
N ALA A 178 -12.56 1.92 6.63
CA ALA A 178 -13.18 3.15 7.09
C ALA A 178 -12.42 3.76 8.27
N ARG A 179 -12.01 2.94 9.23
CA ARG A 179 -11.18 3.36 10.38
C ARG A 179 -9.82 3.86 9.94
N ALA A 180 -9.18 3.18 8.98
CA ALA A 180 -7.88 3.59 8.46
C ALA A 180 -7.98 4.94 7.72
N VAL A 181 -8.95 5.11 6.83
CA VAL A 181 -9.18 6.37 6.08
C VAL A 181 -9.56 7.53 7.00
N ALA A 182 -10.26 7.24 8.11
CA ALA A 182 -10.65 8.24 9.09
C ALA A 182 -9.45 8.98 9.71
N THR A 183 -8.27 8.36 9.76
CA THR A 183 -7.03 8.99 10.27
C THR A 183 -6.36 9.93 9.29
N ASP A 184 -6.87 10.07 8.06
CA ASP A 184 -6.27 10.87 6.97
C ASP A 184 -4.84 10.46 6.64
N PRO A 185 -4.59 9.18 6.31
CA PRO A 185 -3.23 8.70 6.13
C PRO A 185 -2.61 9.20 4.83
N GLY A 186 -1.30 9.47 4.85
CA GLY A 186 -0.52 9.71 3.64
C GLY A 186 -0.14 8.41 2.92
N LEU A 187 -0.09 7.29 3.66
CA LEU A 187 0.24 5.95 3.17
C LEU A 187 -0.63 4.91 3.87
N LEU A 188 -1.29 4.08 3.08
CA LEU A 188 -2.10 2.96 3.54
C LEU A 188 -1.43 1.63 3.13
N LEU A 189 -1.18 0.77 4.10
CA LEU A 189 -0.62 -0.57 3.91
C LEU A 189 -1.74 -1.60 4.10
N LEU A 190 -2.04 -2.37 3.07
CA LEU A 190 -3.14 -3.35 3.03
C LEU A 190 -2.57 -4.76 2.84
N ASP A 191 -2.79 -5.66 3.81
CA ASP A 191 -2.31 -7.04 3.78
C ASP A 191 -3.49 -8.01 3.62
N GLU A 192 -3.59 -8.63 2.44
CA GLU A 192 -4.55 -9.69 2.08
C GLU A 192 -6.01 -9.37 2.47
N ILE A 193 -6.47 -8.15 2.15
CA ILE A 193 -7.79 -7.65 2.55
C ILE A 193 -8.97 -8.37 1.88
N SER A 194 -8.72 -9.11 0.80
CA SER A 194 -9.75 -9.86 0.06
C SER A 194 -10.00 -11.27 0.59
N MET A 195 -9.14 -11.78 1.48
CA MET A 195 -9.17 -13.17 1.90
C MET A 195 -10.48 -13.57 2.58
N GLY A 196 -11.10 -14.67 2.11
CA GLY A 196 -12.33 -15.22 2.66
C GLY A 196 -13.60 -14.42 2.34
N LEU A 197 -13.54 -13.47 1.41
CA LEU A 197 -14.68 -12.68 0.98
C LEU A 197 -15.31 -13.23 -0.32
N ALA A 198 -16.62 -13.02 -0.47
CA ALA A 198 -17.32 -13.35 -1.72
C ALA A 198 -16.87 -12.41 -2.86
N PRO A 199 -16.81 -12.88 -4.14
CA PRO A 199 -16.27 -12.10 -5.25
C PRO A 199 -16.88 -10.70 -5.42
N LYS A 200 -18.20 -10.56 -5.30
CA LYS A 200 -18.87 -9.25 -5.39
C LYS A 200 -18.44 -8.26 -4.30
N ILE A 201 -18.14 -8.77 -3.10
CA ILE A 201 -17.66 -7.94 -1.99
C ILE A 201 -16.21 -7.52 -2.25
N VAL A 202 -15.41 -8.41 -2.82
CA VAL A 202 -14.03 -8.10 -3.23
C VAL A 202 -14.01 -6.99 -4.29
N GLU A 203 -14.87 -7.07 -5.32
CA GLU A 203 -15.00 -6.02 -6.33
C GLU A 203 -15.37 -4.67 -5.71
N GLU A 204 -16.36 -4.65 -4.80
CA GLU A 204 -16.77 -3.43 -4.09
C GLU A 204 -15.62 -2.87 -3.25
N LEU A 205 -14.89 -3.74 -2.53
CA LEU A 205 -13.76 -3.36 -1.68
C LEU A 205 -12.64 -2.70 -2.51
N TYR A 206 -12.27 -3.30 -3.63
CA TYR A 206 -11.21 -2.75 -4.50
C TYR A 206 -11.64 -1.46 -5.20
N ARG A 207 -12.93 -1.32 -5.57
CA ARG A 207 -13.44 -0.04 -6.05
C ARG A 207 -13.24 1.06 -5.01
N ILE A 208 -13.54 0.78 -3.74
CA ILE A 208 -13.33 1.72 -2.62
C ILE A 208 -11.82 2.03 -2.46
N VAL A 209 -10.94 1.04 -2.56
CA VAL A 209 -9.47 1.25 -2.54
C VAL A 209 -9.05 2.22 -3.64
N GLY A 210 -9.55 2.04 -4.86
CA GLY A 210 -9.31 2.98 -5.96
C GLY A 210 -9.85 4.39 -5.69
N ASP A 211 -11.03 4.51 -5.06
CA ASP A 211 -11.61 5.80 -4.71
C ASP A 211 -10.80 6.50 -3.59
N ILE A 212 -10.26 5.75 -2.62
CA ILE A 212 -9.33 6.26 -1.60
C ILE A 212 -8.06 6.80 -2.27
N ALA A 213 -7.45 6.07 -3.21
CA ALA A 213 -6.25 6.53 -3.90
C ALA A 213 -6.47 7.86 -4.64
N LYS A 214 -7.66 8.06 -5.25
CA LYS A 214 -8.03 9.32 -5.92
C LYS A 214 -8.07 10.54 -4.98
N THR A 215 -8.19 10.32 -3.66
CA THR A 215 -8.07 11.41 -2.67
C THR A 215 -6.63 11.83 -2.40
N GLY A 216 -5.64 11.17 -3.00
CA GLY A 216 -4.21 11.46 -2.85
C GLY A 216 -3.49 10.53 -1.87
N VAL A 217 -4.18 9.57 -1.27
CA VAL A 217 -3.59 8.55 -0.39
C VAL A 217 -2.77 7.57 -1.23
N ALA A 218 -1.50 7.34 -0.83
CA ALA A 218 -0.69 6.28 -1.43
C ALA A 218 -1.06 4.93 -0.81
N ILE A 219 -1.11 3.87 -1.62
CA ILE A 219 -1.54 2.55 -1.15
C ILE A 219 -0.53 1.48 -1.58
N LEU A 220 0.00 0.73 -0.62
CA LEU A 220 0.67 -0.54 -0.87
C LEU A 220 -0.33 -1.67 -0.58
N LEU A 221 -0.73 -2.36 -1.63
CA LEU A 221 -1.68 -3.48 -1.58
C LEU A 221 -0.91 -4.79 -1.74
N VAL A 222 -0.88 -5.60 -0.70
CA VAL A 222 -0.29 -6.95 -0.73
C VAL A 222 -1.40 -7.96 -0.94
N GLU A 223 -1.27 -8.79 -1.97
CA GLU A 223 -2.28 -9.79 -2.31
C GLU A 223 -1.67 -11.07 -2.88
N GLN A 224 -2.42 -12.15 -2.72
CA GLN A 224 -2.15 -13.42 -3.36
C GLN A 224 -2.89 -13.54 -4.70
N PHE A 225 -4.14 -13.06 -4.75
CA PHE A 225 -4.98 -13.12 -5.96
C PHE A 225 -4.76 -11.88 -6.84
N ALA A 226 -3.95 -12.07 -7.91
CA ALA A 226 -3.45 -10.97 -8.71
C ALA A 226 -4.54 -10.20 -9.48
N ALA A 227 -5.51 -10.90 -10.09
CA ALA A 227 -6.43 -10.30 -11.04
C ALA A 227 -7.18 -9.07 -10.49
N MET A 228 -7.70 -9.17 -9.25
CA MET A 228 -8.44 -8.08 -8.62
C MET A 228 -7.51 -6.94 -8.17
N ALA A 229 -6.35 -7.27 -7.59
CA ALA A 229 -5.37 -6.27 -7.18
C ALA A 229 -4.85 -5.46 -8.38
N LEU A 230 -4.59 -6.13 -9.51
CA LEU A 230 -4.13 -5.51 -10.75
C LEU A 230 -5.18 -4.58 -11.37
N SER A 231 -6.49 -4.85 -11.16
CA SER A 231 -7.57 -4.02 -11.72
C SER A 231 -7.63 -2.60 -11.15
N VAL A 232 -7.05 -2.38 -9.96
CA VAL A 232 -7.05 -1.07 -9.26
C VAL A 232 -5.66 -0.49 -9.11
N ALA A 233 -4.61 -1.24 -9.45
CA ALA A 233 -3.23 -0.82 -9.29
C ALA A 233 -2.77 0.09 -10.43
N ASP A 234 -2.04 1.16 -10.09
CA ASP A 234 -1.30 1.99 -11.06
C ASP A 234 0.01 1.32 -11.44
N PHE A 235 0.62 0.61 -10.48
CA PHE A 235 1.85 -0.17 -10.66
C PHE A 235 1.72 -1.51 -9.93
N ALA A 236 2.44 -2.51 -10.44
CA ALA A 236 2.55 -3.80 -9.79
C ALA A 236 4.01 -4.20 -9.61
N ALA A 237 4.28 -4.95 -8.54
CA ALA A 237 5.57 -5.52 -8.23
C ALA A 237 5.41 -7.04 -8.00
N LEU A 238 6.27 -7.84 -8.63
CA LEU A 238 6.33 -9.28 -8.41
C LEU A 238 7.44 -9.61 -7.42
N MET A 239 7.06 -10.19 -6.30
CA MET A 239 7.98 -10.63 -5.27
C MET A 239 8.14 -12.15 -5.27
N VAL A 240 9.38 -12.62 -5.30
CA VAL A 240 9.72 -14.04 -5.27
C VAL A 240 10.92 -14.23 -4.35
N GLN A 241 10.81 -15.14 -3.39
CA GLN A 241 11.92 -15.51 -2.48
C GLN A 241 12.62 -14.29 -1.87
N GLY A 242 11.85 -13.41 -1.24
CA GLY A 242 12.38 -12.24 -0.52
C GLY A 242 12.95 -11.12 -1.41
N ARG A 243 12.72 -11.14 -2.72
CA ARG A 243 13.21 -10.15 -3.67
C ARG A 243 12.09 -9.64 -4.56
N VAL A 244 12.06 -8.36 -4.84
CA VAL A 244 11.25 -7.80 -5.93
C VAL A 244 11.97 -8.08 -7.23
N ARG A 245 11.35 -8.87 -8.10
CA ARG A 245 11.91 -9.30 -9.39
C ARG A 245 11.58 -8.36 -10.52
N THR A 246 10.36 -7.83 -10.49
CA THR A 246 9.85 -6.95 -11.53
C THR A 246 8.97 -5.89 -10.89
N VAL A 247 9.03 -4.68 -11.41
CA VAL A 247 8.08 -3.59 -11.13
C VAL A 247 7.70 -2.98 -12.47
N GLY A 248 6.42 -2.76 -12.70
CA GLY A 248 5.96 -2.21 -13.97
C GLY A 248 4.47 -1.94 -13.99
N GLU A 249 3.95 -1.78 -15.19
CA GLU A 249 2.50 -1.66 -15.42
C GLU A 249 1.81 -2.99 -15.07
N PRO A 250 0.55 -2.95 -14.56
CA PRO A 250 -0.17 -4.15 -14.14
C PRO A 250 -0.18 -5.28 -15.19
N ALA A 251 -0.41 -4.93 -16.47
CA ALA A 251 -0.46 -5.90 -17.58
C ALA A 251 0.89 -6.61 -17.82
N ASP A 252 2.00 -5.94 -17.60
CA ASP A 252 3.34 -6.53 -17.77
C ASP A 252 3.65 -7.53 -16.67
N VAL A 253 3.30 -7.17 -15.43
CA VAL A 253 3.51 -8.02 -14.27
C VAL A 253 2.57 -9.24 -14.31
N GLU A 254 1.33 -9.07 -14.79
CA GLU A 254 0.39 -10.18 -14.97
C GLU A 254 0.93 -11.27 -15.90
N ARG A 255 1.52 -10.88 -17.05
CA ARG A 255 2.15 -11.83 -17.98
C ARG A 255 3.28 -12.63 -17.32
N GLN A 256 4.11 -11.97 -16.51
CA GLN A 256 5.20 -12.62 -15.80
C GLN A 256 4.72 -13.51 -14.65
N LEU A 257 3.65 -13.13 -13.96
CA LEU A 257 3.01 -13.96 -12.96
C LEU A 257 2.55 -15.30 -13.54
N GLN A 258 1.88 -15.27 -14.69
CA GLN A 258 1.44 -16.50 -15.39
C GLN A 258 2.63 -17.41 -15.68
N HIS A 259 3.75 -16.87 -16.15
CA HIS A 259 4.98 -17.63 -16.36
C HIS A 259 5.57 -18.17 -15.05
N ALA A 260 5.55 -17.40 -13.96
CA ALA A 260 6.11 -17.82 -12.68
C ALA A 260 5.26 -18.92 -11.99
N TYR A 261 3.94 -18.92 -12.19
CA TYR A 261 3.03 -19.92 -11.62
C TYR A 261 2.86 -21.17 -12.51
N PHE A 262 2.90 -21.00 -13.83
CA PHE A 262 2.62 -22.07 -14.79
C PHE A 262 3.84 -22.50 -15.62
N GLY A 263 4.91 -21.72 -15.65
CA GLY A 263 6.11 -21.94 -16.45
C GLY A 263 7.22 -22.76 -15.79
N GLY A 264 7.00 -23.36 -14.64
CA GLY A 264 7.95 -24.24 -13.95
C GLY A 264 7.95 -25.70 -14.44
N ALA A 265 7.37 -25.98 -15.61
CA ALA A 265 7.38 -27.30 -16.25
C ALA A 265 7.89 -27.15 -17.69
N ALA A 266 9.22 -26.99 -17.83
CA ALA A 266 9.96 -27.28 -19.04
C ALA A 266 11.37 -27.73 -18.66
#